data_1aa57aa860300d0eb6d4b554c9505977
#
_entry.id   1aa57aa860300d0eb6d4b554c9505977
#
_cell.length_a   1.000
_cell.length_b   1.000
_cell.length_c   1.000
_cell.angle_alpha   90.00
_cell.angle_beta   90.00
_cell.angle_gamma   90.00
#
_symmetry.space_group_name_H-M   'P 1'
#
loop_
_entity.id
_entity.type
_entity.pdbx_description
1 polymer ?
#
loop_
_entity_poly.entity_id
_entity_poly.type
_entity_poly.pdbx_seq_one_letter_code
_entity_poly.pdbx_strand_id
1 'polypeptide(L)'
;EHRHIAFGVRFLKEMVESDSRYGKIVQRRIEELVPRAVHVFVPPYVDSASDFVSYDWHSSHIYGYAYRKLKRRMAVLGLEAPPAEELMPGAIASPEESRAAGAPV
;
A
#
# COMPACT_ATOMS: atom_id res chain seq x y z
N GLU A 1 11.25 3.33 13.77
CA GLU A 1 10.35 3.43 12.62
C GLU A 1 9.00 2.79 12.88
N HIS A 2 8.99 1.56 13.38
CA HIS A 2 7.73 0.90 13.77
C HIS A 2 6.94 1.68 14.81
N ARG A 3 7.61 2.36 15.72
CA ARG A 3 6.94 3.18 16.74
C ARG A 3 6.20 4.35 16.12
N HIS A 4 6.79 5.00 15.13
CA HIS A 4 6.16 6.12 14.42
C HIS A 4 4.92 5.67 13.67
N ILE A 5 5.02 4.53 12.99
CA ILE A 5 3.89 3.96 12.25
C ILE A 5 2.76 3.56 13.22
N ALA A 6 3.10 2.87 14.30
CA ALA A 6 2.12 2.44 15.29
C ALA A 6 1.42 3.62 15.95
N PHE A 7 2.16 4.67 16.28
CA PHE A 7 1.59 5.90 16.84
C PHE A 7 0.62 6.55 15.84
N GLY A 8 1.03 6.67 14.58
CA GLY A 8 0.20 7.28 13.55
C GLY A 8 -1.10 6.51 13.31
N VAL A 9 -1.01 5.18 13.23
CA VAL A 9 -2.20 4.33 13.07
C VAL A 9 -3.14 4.47 14.26
N ARG A 10 -2.62 4.45 15.48
CA ARG A 10 -3.42 4.60 16.69
C ARG A 10 -4.10 5.96 16.75
N PHE A 11 -3.37 7.02 16.41
CA PHE A 11 -3.92 8.37 16.38
C PHE A 11 -5.07 8.49 15.38
N LEU A 12 -4.88 7.98 14.16
CA LEU A 12 -5.92 8.00 13.15
C LEU A 12 -7.12 7.15 13.56
N LYS A 13 -6.89 6.00 14.19
CA LYS A 13 -7.96 5.14 14.66
C LYS A 13 -8.84 5.88 15.67
N GLU A 14 -8.23 6.54 16.64
CA GLU A 14 -8.96 7.32 17.65
C GLU A 14 -9.76 8.45 17.00
N MET A 15 -9.20 9.13 16.00
CA MET A 15 -9.93 10.17 15.27
C MET A 15 -11.13 9.60 14.51
N VAL A 16 -10.94 8.51 13.78
CA VAL A 16 -12.00 7.88 12.99
C VAL A 16 -13.14 7.40 13.90
N GLU A 17 -12.79 6.84 15.07
CA GLU A 17 -13.78 6.38 16.03
C GLU A 17 -14.55 7.53 16.69
N SER A 18 -13.91 8.69 16.82
CA SER A 18 -14.54 9.87 17.45
C SER A 18 -15.61 10.52 16.57
N ASP A 19 -15.48 10.43 15.23
CA ASP A 19 -16.41 11.05 14.30
C ASP A 19 -16.32 10.34 12.95
N SER A 20 -17.44 9.80 12.45
CA SER A 20 -17.49 9.07 11.19
C SER A 20 -17.05 9.89 9.98
N ARG A 21 -17.13 11.22 10.06
CA ARG A 21 -16.68 12.10 8.98
C ARG A 21 -15.16 11.99 8.75
N TYR A 22 -14.39 11.74 9.80
CA TYR A 22 -12.93 11.56 9.67
C TYR A 22 -12.58 10.30 8.89
N GLY A 23 -13.37 9.23 9.02
CA GLY A 23 -13.16 8.01 8.24
C GLY A 23 -13.20 8.29 6.75
N LYS A 24 -14.19 9.05 6.30
CA LYS A 24 -14.33 9.43 4.88
C LYS A 24 -13.18 10.31 4.40
N ILE A 25 -12.75 11.25 5.24
CA ILE A 25 -11.63 12.14 4.92
C ILE A 25 -10.33 11.34 4.78
N VAL A 26 -10.04 10.46 5.73
CA VAL A 26 -8.85 9.62 5.71
C VAL A 26 -8.87 8.70 4.49
N GLN A 27 -10.00 8.07 4.21
CA GLN A 27 -10.18 7.20 3.06
C GLN A 27 -9.84 7.93 1.75
N ARG A 28 -10.40 9.11 1.56
CA ARG A 28 -10.17 9.91 0.36
C ARG A 28 -8.71 10.33 0.22
N ARG A 29 -8.08 10.74 1.32
CA ARG A 29 -6.67 11.16 1.27
C ARG A 29 -5.74 9.99 0.94
N ILE A 30 -6.02 8.81 1.45
CA ILE A 30 -5.25 7.61 1.10
C ILE A 30 -5.39 7.32 -0.39
N GLU A 31 -6.61 7.35 -0.92
CA GLU A 31 -6.87 7.11 -2.33
C GLU A 31 -6.17 8.13 -3.24
N GLU A 32 -6.06 9.37 -2.78
CA GLU A 32 -5.36 10.43 -3.53
C GLU A 32 -3.83 10.29 -3.45
N LEU A 33 -3.31 9.95 -2.28
CA LEU A 33 -1.87 10.03 -2.01
C LEU A 33 -1.10 8.77 -2.37
N VAL A 34 -1.70 7.59 -2.24
CA VAL A 34 -0.99 6.33 -2.51
C VAL A 34 -0.49 6.23 -3.95
N PRO A 35 -1.28 6.55 -4.98
CA PRO A 35 -0.77 6.52 -6.35
C PRO A 35 0.43 7.46 -6.57
N ARG A 36 0.46 8.59 -5.89
CA ARG A 36 1.60 9.51 -5.96
C ARG A 36 2.81 8.96 -5.22
N ALA A 37 2.58 8.34 -4.05
CA ALA A 37 3.65 7.73 -3.26
C ALA A 37 4.34 6.60 -4.01
N VAL A 38 3.61 5.84 -4.82
CA VAL A 38 4.16 4.77 -5.64
C VAL A 38 5.25 5.28 -6.58
N HIS A 39 5.07 6.47 -7.15
CA HIS A 39 6.05 7.05 -8.07
C HIS A 39 7.38 7.42 -7.40
N VAL A 40 7.41 7.59 -6.08
CA VAL A 40 8.64 7.87 -5.36
C VAL A 40 9.62 6.70 -5.46
N PHE A 41 9.11 5.48 -5.58
CA PHE A 41 9.92 4.27 -5.63
C PHE A 41 10.29 3.85 -7.06
N VAL A 42 9.82 4.57 -8.07
CA VAL A 42 10.13 4.28 -9.46
C VAL A 42 11.53 4.78 -9.79
N PRO A 43 12.44 3.89 -10.22
CA PRO A 43 13.77 4.35 -10.62
C PRO A 43 13.70 5.30 -11.82
N PRO A 44 14.58 6.31 -11.90
CA PRO A 44 14.50 7.30 -12.97
C PRO A 44 14.83 6.74 -14.37
N TYR A 45 15.39 5.54 -14.43
CA TYR A 45 15.80 4.91 -15.69
C TYR A 45 14.76 3.95 -16.26
N VAL A 46 13.58 3.84 -15.64
CA VAL A 46 12.53 2.94 -16.14
C VAL A 46 11.39 3.72 -16.76
N ASP A 47 10.76 3.11 -17.77
CA ASP A 47 9.67 3.74 -18.50
C ASP A 47 8.29 3.47 -17.89
N SER A 48 8.19 2.43 -17.06
CA SER A 48 6.92 2.02 -16.48
C SER A 48 7.03 1.79 -14.97
N ALA A 49 6.13 2.41 -14.23
CA ALA A 49 6.04 2.21 -12.77
C ALA A 49 5.65 0.78 -12.40
N SER A 50 5.01 0.05 -13.31
CA SER A 50 4.49 -1.30 -13.02
C SER A 50 5.39 -2.42 -13.56
N ASP A 51 6.53 -2.10 -14.15
CA ASP A 51 7.41 -3.11 -14.76
C ASP A 51 8.88 -2.71 -14.61
N PHE A 52 9.44 -2.98 -13.45
CA PHE A 52 10.87 -2.80 -13.20
C PHE A 52 11.36 -3.81 -12.16
N VAL A 53 12.68 -3.97 -12.10
CA VAL A 53 13.33 -4.83 -11.10
C VAL A 53 14.26 -3.97 -10.24
N SER A 54 14.16 -4.13 -8.93
CA SER A 54 15.04 -3.46 -7.96
C SER A 54 15.47 -4.47 -6.90
N TYR A 55 16.78 -4.59 -6.68
CA TYR A 55 17.37 -5.56 -5.74
C TYR A 55 16.86 -6.98 -5.98
N ASP A 56 16.81 -7.39 -7.25
CA ASP A 56 16.33 -8.71 -7.70
C ASP A 56 14.83 -8.98 -7.51
N TRP A 57 14.07 -7.96 -7.10
CA TRP A 57 12.62 -8.05 -6.97
C TRP A 57 11.93 -7.32 -8.11
N HIS A 58 10.97 -7.98 -8.75
CA HIS A 58 10.11 -7.31 -9.71
C HIS A 58 9.14 -6.37 -8.97
N SER A 59 8.80 -5.25 -9.62
CA SER A 59 7.89 -4.25 -9.04
C SER A 59 6.56 -4.83 -8.56
N SER A 60 6.03 -5.84 -9.25
CA SER A 60 4.79 -6.52 -8.85
C SER A 60 4.85 -7.09 -7.43
N HIS A 61 6.00 -7.63 -7.03
CA HIS A 61 6.20 -8.15 -5.67
C HIS A 61 6.38 -7.03 -4.65
N ILE A 62 7.12 -5.99 -5.05
CA ILE A 62 7.36 -4.83 -4.18
C ILE A 62 6.04 -4.15 -3.85
N TYR A 63 5.23 -3.86 -4.86
CA TYR A 63 3.92 -3.24 -4.67
C TYR A 63 2.93 -4.16 -3.97
N GLY A 64 2.99 -5.46 -4.24
CA GLY A 64 2.17 -6.45 -3.56
C GLY A 64 2.41 -6.45 -2.05
N TYR A 65 3.68 -6.44 -1.65
CA TYR A 65 4.07 -6.35 -0.25
C TYR A 65 3.55 -5.05 0.38
N ALA A 66 3.78 -3.92 -0.29
CA ALA A 66 3.33 -2.63 0.19
C ALA A 66 1.81 -2.56 0.32
N TYR A 67 1.10 -3.10 -0.67
CA TYR A 67 -0.37 -3.13 -0.66
C TYR A 67 -0.91 -3.94 0.53
N ARG A 68 -0.35 -5.12 0.78
CA ARG A 68 -0.79 -5.96 1.90
C ARG A 68 -0.59 -5.26 3.24
N LYS A 69 0.51 -4.53 3.40
CA LYS A 69 0.77 -3.73 4.61
C LYS A 69 -0.24 -2.59 4.76
N LEU A 70 -0.51 -1.88 3.67
CA LEU A 70 -1.50 -0.81 3.65
C LEU A 70 -2.89 -1.35 3.98
N LYS A 71 -3.30 -2.42 3.33
CA LYS A 71 -4.60 -3.04 3.55
C LYS A 71 -4.81 -3.43 5.02
N ARG A 72 -3.79 -4.02 5.63
CA ARG A 72 -3.83 -4.39 7.05
C ARG A 72 -4.01 -3.17 7.95
N ARG A 73 -3.27 -2.11 7.68
CA ARG A 73 -3.37 -0.87 8.48
C ARG A 73 -4.72 -0.19 8.29
N MET A 74 -5.24 -0.16 7.08
CA MET A 74 -6.56 0.39 6.83
C MET A 74 -7.65 -0.41 7.56
N ALA A 75 -7.52 -1.74 7.60
CA ALA A 75 -8.46 -2.57 8.36
C ALA A 75 -8.48 -2.23 9.85
N VAL A 76 -7.30 -1.95 10.44
CA VAL A 76 -7.21 -1.51 11.84
C VAL A 76 -7.96 -0.20 12.06
N LEU A 77 -7.98 0.68 11.06
CA LEU A 77 -8.72 1.96 11.10
C LEU A 77 -10.21 1.77 10.84
N GLY A 78 -10.67 0.57 10.50
CA GLY A 78 -12.04 0.32 10.09
C GLY A 78 -12.36 0.78 8.67
N LEU A 79 -11.33 0.93 7.85
CA LEU A 79 -11.46 1.37 6.45
C LEU A 79 -11.20 0.21 5.50
N GLU A 80 -11.74 0.31 4.29
CA GLU A 80 -11.50 -0.65 3.23
C GLU A 80 -10.46 -0.14 2.25
N ALA A 81 -9.44 -0.97 1.98
CA ALA A 81 -8.48 -0.65 0.93
C ALA A 81 -9.15 -0.85 -0.44
N PRO A 82 -9.00 0.10 -1.38
CA PRO A 82 -9.39 -0.13 -2.76
C PRO A 82 -8.65 -1.34 -3.35
N PRO A 83 -9.14 -1.94 -4.45
CA PRO A 83 -8.43 -3.04 -5.10
C PRO A 83 -6.99 -2.68 -5.43
N ALA A 84 -6.09 -3.65 -5.31
CA ALA A 84 -4.67 -3.44 -5.55
C ALA A 84 -4.39 -2.82 -6.92
N GLU A 85 -5.14 -3.25 -7.94
CA GLU A 85 -4.97 -2.75 -9.30
C GLU A 85 -5.24 -1.25 -9.43
N GLU A 86 -6.14 -0.71 -8.62
CA GLU A 86 -6.43 0.73 -8.64
C GLU A 86 -5.34 1.55 -7.97
N LEU A 87 -4.76 1.04 -6.87
CA LEU A 87 -3.75 1.77 -6.11
C LEU A 87 -2.34 1.53 -6.62
N MET A 88 -2.04 0.29 -6.95
CA MET A 88 -0.68 -0.17 -7.33
C MET A 88 -0.80 -1.13 -8.51
N PRO A 89 -0.99 -0.61 -9.74
CA PRO A 89 -1.16 -1.47 -10.92
C PRO A 89 -0.03 -2.47 -11.07
N GLY A 90 -0.39 -3.72 -11.37
CA GLY A 90 0.57 -4.80 -11.52
C GLY A 90 1.00 -5.47 -10.22
N ALA A 91 0.47 -5.04 -9.08
CA ALA A 91 0.83 -5.64 -7.79
C ALA A 91 0.31 -7.07 -7.66
N ILE A 92 1.18 -7.97 -7.17
CA ILE A 92 0.77 -9.32 -6.76
C ILE A 92 0.26 -9.23 -5.32
N ALA A 93 -1.05 -9.21 -5.16
CA ALA A 93 -1.68 -8.85 -3.90
C ALA A 93 -1.74 -9.99 -2.88
N SER A 94 -1.65 -11.26 -3.33
CA SER A 94 -1.74 -12.40 -2.40
C SER A 94 -0.39 -13.08 -2.17
N PRO A 95 -0.17 -13.63 -0.96
CA PRO A 95 1.05 -14.42 -0.71
C PRO A 95 1.17 -15.66 -1.61
N GLU A 96 0.04 -16.24 -1.98
CA GLU A 96 0.00 -17.41 -2.86
C GLU A 96 0.45 -17.05 -4.26
N GLU A 97 -0.04 -15.96 -4.82
CA GLU A 97 0.37 -15.46 -6.13
C GLU A 97 1.86 -15.12 -6.14
N SER A 98 2.34 -14.50 -5.07
CA SER A 98 3.74 -14.14 -4.94
C SER A 98 4.64 -15.39 -4.96
N ARG A 99 4.24 -16.43 -4.25
CA ARG A 99 4.99 -17.71 -4.24
C ARG A 99 4.93 -18.40 -5.58
N ALA A 100 3.76 -18.44 -6.21
CA ALA A 100 3.57 -19.07 -7.51
C ALA A 100 4.41 -18.39 -8.60
N ALA A 101 4.64 -17.07 -8.47
CA ALA A 101 5.49 -16.31 -9.39
C ALA A 101 6.99 -16.48 -9.10
N GLY A 102 7.37 -17.33 -8.14
CA GLY A 102 8.78 -17.61 -7.84
C GLY A 102 9.49 -16.48 -7.11
N ALA A 103 8.76 -15.69 -6.32
CA ALA A 103 9.35 -14.60 -5.56
C ALA A 103 10.41 -15.13 -4.58
N PRO A 104 11.53 -14.39 -4.40
CA PRO A 104 12.49 -14.71 -3.35
C PRO A 104 11.80 -14.67 -1.98
N VAL A 105 12.17 -15.60 -1.14
CA VAL A 105 11.56 -15.71 0.19
C VAL A 105 12.14 -14.68 1.13
#